data_75702d3f5b456ec5c1c6e1d3f3b57cc4
#
_entry.id   75702d3f5b456ec5c1c6e1d3f3b57cc4
#
_cell.length_a   1.000
_cell.length_b   1.000
_cell.length_c   1.000
_cell.angle_alpha   90.00
_cell.angle_beta   90.00
_cell.angle_gamma   90.00
#
_symmetry.space_group_name_H-M   'P 1'
#
loop_
_entity.id
_entity.type
_entity.pdbx_description
1 polymer ?
#
loop_
_entity_poly.entity_id
_entity_poly.type
_entity_poly.pdbx_seq_one_letter_code
_entity_poly.pdbx_strand_id
1 'polypeptide(L)'
;MKTLIIYFTMGGRTKKTAEAIASALTNYEVSYFPIELTGKLREKIKILDKFENKDFSMIDADLSTLDALPYDLIMFGMPTYGNFPPKIFDEIIARIKNFNGKRAIEFNTARFTGGKTLDYMKEKVEEVGAQVIEQAKFRKLFWIGTKNAIKFGEKINILK
;
A
#
# COMPACT_ATOMS: atom_id res chain seq x y z
N MET A 1 -19.08 -4.96 3.13
CA MET A 1 -18.01 -5.33 2.18
C MET A 1 -16.72 -5.56 2.95
N LYS A 2 -15.81 -6.39 2.45
CA LYS A 2 -14.49 -6.64 3.09
C LYS A 2 -13.38 -5.99 2.30
N THR A 3 -12.44 -5.33 2.97
CA THR A 3 -11.26 -4.76 2.33
C THR A 3 -9.98 -5.19 3.02
N LEU A 4 -8.94 -5.45 2.24
CA LEU A 4 -7.58 -5.68 2.71
C LEU A 4 -6.73 -4.46 2.39
N ILE A 5 -6.10 -3.86 3.39
CA ILE A 5 -5.13 -2.78 3.21
C ILE A 5 -3.73 -3.34 3.36
N ILE A 6 -3.01 -3.43 2.26
CA ILE A 6 -1.62 -3.86 2.19
C ILE A 6 -0.76 -2.61 2.16
N TYR A 7 0.14 -2.45 3.12
CA TYR A 7 1.02 -1.28 3.10
C TYR A 7 2.45 -1.59 3.56
N PHE A 8 3.38 -0.84 2.99
CA PHE A 8 4.77 -0.81 3.43
C PHE A 8 5.09 0.51 4.12
N THR A 9 5.83 0.45 5.23
CA THR A 9 6.30 1.65 5.91
C THR A 9 7.64 1.45 6.62
N MET A 10 8.57 2.40 6.45
CA MET A 10 9.82 2.45 7.19
C MET A 10 9.74 3.42 8.39
N GLY A 11 9.03 4.53 8.21
CA GLY A 11 8.95 5.62 9.21
C GLY A 11 7.55 5.87 9.77
N GLY A 12 6.59 4.96 9.54
CA GLY A 12 5.23 5.05 10.08
C GLY A 12 4.27 5.97 9.32
N ARG A 13 4.71 6.70 8.29
CA ARG A 13 3.84 7.63 7.55
C ARG A 13 2.74 6.92 6.79
N THR A 14 3.09 5.88 6.03
CA THR A 14 2.12 5.12 5.25
C THR A 14 1.15 4.38 6.16
N LYS A 15 1.62 3.82 7.28
CA LYS A 15 0.78 3.26 8.35
C LYS A 15 -0.26 4.26 8.83
N LYS A 16 0.18 5.44 9.27
CA LYS A 16 -0.72 6.49 9.77
C LYS A 16 -1.76 6.93 8.72
N THR A 17 -1.36 6.94 7.44
CA THR A 17 -2.29 7.24 6.34
C THR A 17 -3.29 6.10 6.14
N ALA A 18 -2.84 4.84 6.16
CA ALA A 18 -3.70 3.66 6.05
C ALA A 18 -4.75 3.61 7.17
N GLU A 19 -4.32 3.82 8.41
CA GLU A 19 -5.20 3.86 9.58
C GLU A 19 -6.23 5.00 9.49
N ALA A 20 -5.82 6.17 9.01
CA ALA A 20 -6.72 7.31 8.83
C ALA A 20 -7.75 7.08 7.71
N ILE A 21 -7.36 6.45 6.60
CA ILE A 21 -8.30 6.02 5.56
C ILE A 21 -9.29 5.01 6.14
N ALA A 22 -8.78 3.98 6.80
CA ALA A 22 -9.59 2.91 7.37
C ALA A 22 -10.61 3.41 8.40
N SER A 23 -10.24 4.39 9.22
CA SER A 23 -11.16 4.96 10.22
C SER A 23 -12.42 5.59 9.62
N ALA A 24 -12.39 5.91 8.32
CA ALA A 24 -13.50 6.50 7.60
C ALA A 24 -14.24 5.48 6.70
N LEU A 25 -13.78 4.23 6.61
CA LEU A 25 -14.42 3.17 5.81
C LEU A 25 -15.59 2.51 6.56
N THR A 26 -16.67 3.25 6.73
CA THR A 26 -17.84 2.80 7.53
C THR A 26 -18.61 1.63 6.91
N ASN A 27 -18.48 1.42 5.60
CA ASN A 27 -19.16 0.35 4.86
C ASN A 27 -18.29 -0.90 4.67
N TYR A 28 -17.09 -0.93 5.26
CA TYR A 28 -16.12 -2.02 5.07
C TYR A 28 -15.67 -2.62 6.40
N GLU A 29 -15.60 -3.94 6.44
CA GLU A 29 -14.77 -4.67 7.41
C GLU A 29 -13.32 -4.62 6.93
N VAL A 30 -12.44 -3.98 7.70
CA VAL A 30 -11.05 -3.70 7.30
C VAL A 30 -10.11 -4.73 7.91
N SER A 31 -9.33 -5.37 7.05
CA SER A 31 -8.17 -6.18 7.43
C SER A 31 -6.87 -5.50 6.97
N TYR A 32 -5.77 -5.77 7.65
CA TYR A 32 -4.47 -5.23 7.30
C TYR A 32 -3.46 -6.32 6.99
N PHE A 33 -2.59 -6.02 6.02
CA PHE A 33 -1.34 -6.74 5.78
C PHE A 33 -0.19 -5.72 5.86
N PRO A 34 0.35 -5.48 7.07
CA PRO A 34 1.39 -4.49 7.27
C PRO A 34 2.78 -5.06 6.98
N ILE A 35 3.59 -4.33 6.23
CA ILE A 35 5.02 -4.57 6.10
C ILE A 35 5.74 -3.38 6.73
N GLU A 36 6.05 -3.52 8.02
CA GLU A 36 6.61 -2.45 8.83
C GLU A 36 8.07 -2.75 9.18
N LEU A 37 8.98 -1.88 8.78
CA LEU A 37 10.38 -2.00 9.20
C LEU A 37 10.52 -1.50 10.64
N THR A 38 10.91 -2.41 11.53
CA THR A 38 11.13 -2.15 12.95
C THR A 38 12.63 -1.97 13.27
N GLY A 39 12.96 -1.52 14.48
CA GLY A 39 14.34 -1.33 14.92
C GLY A 39 14.92 0.06 14.61
N LYS A 40 16.24 0.18 14.78
CA LYS A 40 16.99 1.42 14.56
C LYS A 40 17.08 1.74 13.04
N LEU A 41 17.28 3.01 12.71
CA LEU A 41 17.35 3.47 11.31
C LEU A 41 18.36 2.66 10.47
N ARG A 42 19.54 2.34 11.02
CA ARG A 42 20.57 1.55 10.32
C ARG A 42 20.08 0.13 9.96
N GLU A 43 19.28 -0.49 10.84
CA GLU A 43 18.69 -1.81 10.60
C GLU A 43 17.64 -1.75 9.49
N LYS A 44 16.77 -0.74 9.55
CA LYS A 44 15.76 -0.49 8.51
C LYS A 44 16.37 -0.27 7.13
N ILE A 45 17.48 0.49 7.06
CA ILE A 45 18.19 0.73 5.80
C ILE A 45 18.73 -0.59 5.24
N LYS A 46 19.33 -1.45 6.09
CA LYS A 46 19.82 -2.77 5.66
C LYS A 46 18.70 -3.66 5.10
N ILE A 47 17.51 -3.63 5.72
CA ILE A 47 16.35 -4.38 5.22
C ILE A 47 15.88 -3.81 3.89
N LEU A 48 15.81 -2.49 3.77
CA LEU A 48 15.45 -1.84 2.53
C LEU A 48 16.43 -2.20 1.40
N ASP A 49 17.74 -2.19 1.67
CA ASP A 49 18.77 -2.62 0.71
C ASP A 49 18.57 -4.08 0.27
N LYS A 50 18.18 -4.99 1.18
CA LYS A 50 17.81 -6.36 0.81
C LYS A 50 16.62 -6.38 -0.16
N PHE A 51 15.56 -5.64 0.15
CA PHE A 51 14.38 -5.56 -0.73
C PHE A 51 14.72 -4.97 -2.11
N GLU A 52 15.57 -3.94 -2.17
CA GLU A 52 16.05 -3.40 -3.45
C GLU A 52 16.86 -4.42 -4.26
N ASN A 53 17.56 -5.33 -3.59
CA ASN A 53 18.25 -6.47 -4.19
C ASN A 53 17.39 -7.73 -4.36
N LYS A 54 16.05 -7.60 -4.19
CA LYS A 54 15.07 -8.68 -4.32
C LYS A 54 15.26 -9.84 -3.33
N ASP A 55 15.89 -9.60 -2.18
CA ASP A 55 15.94 -10.53 -1.06
C ASP A 55 14.77 -10.24 -0.10
N PHE A 56 13.70 -11.02 -0.23
CA PHE A 56 12.49 -10.94 0.58
C PHE A 56 12.38 -12.08 1.60
N SER A 57 13.47 -12.81 1.84
CA SER A 57 13.48 -14.03 2.67
C SER A 57 12.90 -13.81 4.08
N MET A 58 13.08 -12.62 4.65
CA MET A 58 12.58 -12.30 5.99
C MET A 58 11.05 -12.17 6.10
N ILE A 59 10.34 -12.00 4.98
CA ILE A 59 8.88 -11.87 4.92
C ILE A 59 8.24 -12.90 3.99
N ASP A 60 9.00 -13.90 3.57
CA ASP A 60 8.56 -14.93 2.62
C ASP A 60 7.34 -15.69 3.13
N ALA A 61 7.37 -16.09 4.41
CA ALA A 61 6.26 -16.79 5.05
C ALA A 61 4.98 -15.94 5.07
N ASP A 62 5.09 -14.65 5.41
CA ASP A 62 3.95 -13.74 5.45
C ASP A 62 3.38 -13.52 4.03
N LEU A 63 4.24 -13.24 3.04
CA LEU A 63 3.82 -13.06 1.65
C LEU A 63 3.13 -14.30 1.07
N SER A 64 3.50 -15.50 1.53
CA SER A 64 2.87 -16.75 1.09
C SER A 64 1.39 -16.87 1.49
N THR A 65 0.97 -16.12 2.51
CA THR A 65 -0.42 -16.08 3.01
C THR A 65 -1.31 -15.08 2.29
N LEU A 66 -0.74 -14.21 1.43
CA LEU A 66 -1.52 -13.20 0.72
C LEU A 66 -2.54 -13.82 -0.23
N ASP A 67 -3.81 -13.57 0.04
CA ASP A 67 -4.93 -14.03 -0.78
C ASP A 67 -6.01 -12.95 -0.86
N ALA A 68 -6.37 -12.56 -2.07
CA ALA A 68 -7.40 -11.56 -2.33
C ALA A 68 -8.82 -12.16 -2.33
N LEU A 69 -8.96 -13.50 -2.29
CA LEU A 69 -10.25 -14.17 -2.42
C LEU A 69 -11.31 -13.67 -1.43
N PRO A 70 -11.02 -13.50 -0.12
CA PRO A 70 -12.03 -13.11 0.87
C PRO A 70 -12.48 -11.65 0.76
N TYR A 71 -11.83 -10.83 -0.08
CA TYR A 71 -12.00 -9.38 -0.09
C TYR A 71 -12.70 -8.88 -1.35
N ASP A 72 -13.55 -7.87 -1.17
CA ASP A 72 -14.24 -7.15 -2.25
C ASP A 72 -13.37 -6.05 -2.86
N LEU A 73 -12.41 -5.55 -2.06
CA LEU A 73 -11.53 -4.44 -2.41
C LEU A 73 -10.13 -4.68 -1.82
N ILE A 74 -9.11 -4.46 -2.61
CA ILE A 74 -7.71 -4.46 -2.15
C ILE A 74 -7.16 -3.04 -2.20
N MET A 75 -6.52 -2.59 -1.14
CA MET A 75 -5.89 -1.27 -1.09
C MET A 75 -4.39 -1.41 -0.92
N PHE A 76 -3.62 -0.69 -1.74
CA PHE A 76 -2.15 -0.67 -1.64
C PHE A 76 -1.66 0.69 -1.17
N GLY A 77 -0.88 0.70 -0.10
CA GLY A 77 -0.25 1.90 0.45
C GLY A 77 1.28 1.83 0.40
N MET A 78 1.92 2.66 -0.45
CA MET A 78 3.37 2.64 -0.62
C MET A 78 3.98 4.02 -0.40
N PRO A 79 5.17 4.11 0.22
CA PRO A 79 5.95 5.34 0.18
C PRO A 79 6.59 5.51 -1.20
N THR A 80 6.96 6.74 -1.53
CA THR A 80 7.80 7.03 -2.69
C THR A 80 9.26 7.11 -2.25
N TYR A 81 10.11 6.31 -2.87
CA TYR A 81 11.56 6.39 -2.76
C TYR A 81 12.16 6.77 -4.12
N GLY A 82 12.81 7.94 -4.18
CA GLY A 82 13.13 8.54 -5.46
C GLY A 82 11.88 8.87 -6.27
N ASN A 83 11.58 8.09 -7.30
CA ASN A 83 10.41 8.27 -8.18
C ASN A 83 9.43 7.10 -8.14
N PHE A 84 9.76 5.99 -7.47
CA PHE A 84 9.03 4.73 -7.56
C PHE A 84 8.65 4.20 -6.16
N PRO A 85 7.71 3.24 -6.07
CA PRO A 85 7.49 2.50 -4.84
C PRO A 85 8.71 1.61 -4.54
N PRO A 86 8.92 1.17 -3.28
CA PRO A 86 9.95 0.18 -2.96
C PRO A 86 9.67 -1.15 -3.68
N LYS A 87 10.73 -1.91 -4.00
CA LYS A 87 10.66 -3.18 -4.77
C LYS A 87 9.79 -4.26 -4.15
N ILE A 88 9.50 -4.16 -2.86
CA ILE A 88 8.53 -5.04 -2.20
C ILE A 88 7.14 -4.98 -2.85
N PHE A 89 6.79 -3.88 -3.50
CA PHE A 89 5.52 -3.78 -4.20
C PHE A 89 5.42 -4.78 -5.36
N ASP A 90 6.47 -4.92 -6.15
CA ASP A 90 6.52 -5.89 -7.26
C ASP A 90 6.34 -7.31 -6.73
N GLU A 91 6.96 -7.64 -5.59
CA GLU A 91 6.87 -8.94 -4.96
C GLU A 91 5.46 -9.23 -4.40
N ILE A 92 4.81 -8.21 -3.81
CA ILE A 92 3.41 -8.31 -3.36
C ILE A 92 2.51 -8.67 -4.55
N ILE A 93 2.63 -7.93 -5.66
CA ILE A 93 1.81 -8.15 -6.86
C ILE A 93 2.07 -9.53 -7.47
N ALA A 94 3.33 -10.00 -7.46
CA ALA A 94 3.68 -11.31 -8.00
C ALA A 94 3.13 -12.48 -7.15
N ARG A 95 2.92 -12.28 -5.85
CA ARG A 95 2.52 -13.36 -4.92
C ARG A 95 1.07 -13.34 -4.46
N ILE A 96 0.37 -12.22 -4.59
CA ILE A 96 -1.02 -12.14 -4.17
C ILE A 96 -1.92 -13.08 -4.99
N LYS A 97 -2.53 -14.04 -4.33
CA LYS A 97 -3.41 -15.03 -4.96
C LYS A 97 -4.80 -14.45 -5.24
N ASN A 98 -5.49 -14.98 -6.24
CA ASN A 98 -6.89 -14.65 -6.56
C ASN A 98 -7.16 -13.15 -6.78
N PHE A 99 -6.17 -12.42 -7.30
CA PHE A 99 -6.24 -10.97 -7.45
C PHE A 99 -6.80 -10.54 -8.82
N ASN A 100 -6.74 -11.40 -9.84
CA ASN A 100 -7.35 -11.12 -11.15
C ASN A 100 -8.85 -10.84 -11.00
N GLY A 101 -9.34 -9.80 -11.69
CA GLY A 101 -10.73 -9.36 -11.63
C GLY A 101 -11.13 -8.59 -10.38
N LYS A 102 -10.22 -8.41 -9.41
CA LYS A 102 -10.50 -7.62 -8.20
C LYS A 102 -10.40 -6.13 -8.47
N ARG A 103 -11.14 -5.34 -7.67
CA ARG A 103 -10.99 -3.89 -7.61
C ARG A 103 -9.85 -3.52 -6.68
N ALA A 104 -9.07 -2.53 -7.08
CA ALA A 104 -7.96 -2.02 -6.29
C ALA A 104 -8.05 -0.50 -6.10
N ILE A 105 -7.56 -0.03 -4.96
CA ILE A 105 -7.32 1.39 -4.66
C ILE A 105 -5.86 1.53 -4.27
N GLU A 106 -5.24 2.61 -4.70
CA GLU A 106 -3.85 2.86 -4.43
C GLU A 106 -3.64 4.21 -3.76
N PHE A 107 -2.76 4.25 -2.79
CA PHE A 107 -2.31 5.52 -2.23
C PHE A 107 -0.81 5.52 -1.98
N ASN A 108 -0.20 6.68 -2.19
CA ASN A 108 1.19 6.85 -1.83
C ASN A 108 1.40 7.97 -0.80
N THR A 109 2.50 7.83 -0.07
CA THR A 109 2.99 8.86 0.82
C THR A 109 4.35 9.37 0.35
N ALA A 110 4.50 10.68 0.24
CA ALA A 110 5.73 11.28 -0.27
C ALA A 110 6.09 12.56 0.49
N ARG A 111 7.39 12.87 0.54
CA ARG A 111 7.86 14.17 1.04
C ARG A 111 7.66 15.30 0.03
N PHE A 112 7.87 14.98 -1.25
CA PHE A 112 7.82 15.94 -2.36
C PHE A 112 6.74 15.56 -3.37
N THR A 113 7.10 15.36 -4.64
CA THR A 113 6.14 15.16 -5.73
C THR A 113 5.42 13.81 -5.71
N GLY A 114 6.02 12.80 -5.11
CA GLY A 114 5.55 11.41 -5.19
C GLY A 114 5.95 10.69 -6.48
N GLY A 115 6.72 11.36 -7.34
CA GLY A 115 7.29 10.78 -8.56
C GLY A 115 6.24 10.08 -9.44
N LYS A 116 6.64 8.97 -10.01
CA LYS A 116 5.83 8.06 -10.85
C LYS A 116 5.23 6.90 -10.06
N THR A 117 5.23 6.96 -8.72
CA THR A 117 4.83 5.84 -7.87
C THR A 117 3.44 5.32 -8.19
N LEU A 118 2.42 6.18 -8.27
CA LEU A 118 1.06 5.75 -8.53
C LEU A 118 0.87 5.23 -9.96
N ASP A 119 1.50 5.87 -10.95
CA ASP A 119 1.43 5.41 -12.34
C ASP A 119 2.04 4.01 -12.48
N TYR A 120 3.20 3.79 -11.85
CA TYR A 120 3.87 2.49 -11.82
C TYR A 120 3.03 1.42 -11.10
N MET A 121 2.46 1.77 -9.94
CA MET A 121 1.63 0.84 -9.17
C MET A 121 0.41 0.41 -9.98
N LYS A 122 -0.27 1.37 -10.61
CA LYS A 122 -1.43 1.12 -11.46
C LYS A 122 -1.09 0.16 -12.61
N GLU A 123 0.00 0.43 -13.34
CA GLU A 123 0.47 -0.44 -14.40
C GLU A 123 0.64 -1.88 -13.91
N LYS A 124 1.33 -2.09 -12.79
CA LYS A 124 1.57 -3.42 -12.21
C LYS A 124 0.30 -4.15 -11.76
N VAL A 125 -0.65 -3.42 -11.17
CA VAL A 125 -1.94 -3.98 -10.74
C VAL A 125 -2.79 -4.37 -11.95
N GLU A 126 -2.82 -3.53 -12.99
CA GLU A 126 -3.59 -3.81 -14.20
C GLU A 126 -2.97 -4.90 -15.07
N GLU A 127 -1.64 -5.07 -15.08
CA GLU A 127 -0.93 -6.17 -15.74
C GLU A 127 -1.39 -7.56 -15.24
N VAL A 128 -1.75 -7.68 -13.97
CA VAL A 128 -2.25 -8.94 -13.39
C VAL A 128 -3.77 -9.09 -13.44
N GLY A 129 -4.45 -8.22 -14.16
CA GLY A 129 -5.88 -8.29 -14.47
C GLY A 129 -6.80 -7.74 -13.37
N ALA A 130 -6.28 -7.03 -12.38
CA ALA A 130 -7.11 -6.28 -11.43
C ALA A 130 -7.39 -4.86 -11.96
N GLN A 131 -8.41 -4.20 -11.42
CA GLN A 131 -8.84 -2.86 -11.86
C GLN A 131 -8.55 -1.82 -10.79
N VAL A 132 -7.72 -0.83 -11.10
CA VAL A 132 -7.51 0.33 -10.22
C VAL A 132 -8.67 1.31 -10.41
N ILE A 133 -9.51 1.45 -9.38
CA ILE A 133 -10.70 2.30 -9.41
C ILE A 133 -10.50 3.69 -8.83
N GLU A 134 -9.47 3.89 -8.02
CA GLU A 134 -9.16 5.19 -7.42
C GLU A 134 -7.71 5.25 -6.94
N GLN A 135 -7.12 6.44 -6.96
CA GLN A 135 -5.77 6.69 -6.48
C GLN A 135 -5.69 7.98 -5.64
N ALA A 136 -4.84 8.00 -4.63
CA ALA A 136 -4.58 9.20 -3.83
C ALA A 136 -3.10 9.40 -3.51
N LYS A 137 -2.68 10.65 -3.54
CA LYS A 137 -1.31 11.07 -3.20
C LYS A 137 -1.32 11.92 -1.94
N PHE A 138 -0.64 11.45 -0.90
CA PHE A 138 -0.50 12.15 0.37
C PHE A 138 0.92 12.72 0.51
N ARG A 139 1.03 14.04 0.39
CA ARG A 139 2.30 14.75 0.41
C ARG A 139 2.38 15.67 1.62
N LYS A 140 3.45 15.57 2.39
CA LYS A 140 3.87 16.60 3.36
C LYS A 140 5.33 16.43 3.74
N LEU A 141 6.03 17.54 3.85
CA LEU A 141 7.44 17.56 4.18
C LEU A 141 7.71 17.04 5.62
N PHE A 142 6.92 17.47 6.60
CA PHE A 142 7.13 17.13 8.02
C PHE A 142 6.03 16.24 8.63
N TRP A 143 4.76 16.51 8.35
CA TRP A 143 3.62 15.81 8.93
C TRP A 143 2.62 15.42 7.86
N ILE A 144 2.23 14.15 7.82
CA ILE A 144 1.03 13.77 7.06
C ILE A 144 -0.16 14.04 7.97
N GLY A 145 -0.93 15.08 7.62
CA GLY A 145 -2.21 15.34 8.27
C GLY A 145 -3.22 14.25 7.90
N THR A 146 -3.94 13.73 8.88
CA THR A 146 -4.93 12.67 8.66
C THR A 146 -6.19 13.15 7.94
N LYS A 147 -6.48 14.45 7.96
CA LYS A 147 -7.71 15.03 7.40
C LYS A 147 -7.98 14.65 5.93
N ASN A 148 -6.96 14.71 5.07
CA ASN A 148 -7.14 14.34 3.65
C ASN A 148 -7.28 12.82 3.47
N ALA A 149 -6.63 12.03 4.32
CA ALA A 149 -6.76 10.59 4.32
C ALA A 149 -8.17 10.14 4.77
N ILE A 150 -8.73 10.78 5.80
CA ILE A 150 -10.11 10.58 6.24
C ILE A 150 -11.09 10.92 5.10
N LYS A 151 -10.96 12.10 4.48
CA LYS A 151 -11.79 12.49 3.33
C LYS A 151 -11.70 11.51 2.17
N PHE A 152 -10.53 10.93 1.95
CA PHE A 152 -10.35 9.90 0.94
C PHE A 152 -11.09 8.61 1.32
N GLY A 153 -11.03 8.19 2.58
CA GLY A 153 -11.81 7.06 3.09
C GLY A 153 -13.32 7.31 2.96
N GLU A 154 -13.81 8.50 3.29
CA GLU A 154 -15.22 8.89 3.10
C GLU A 154 -15.63 8.77 1.62
N LYS A 155 -14.78 9.24 0.68
CA LYS A 155 -15.01 9.10 -0.76
C LYS A 155 -15.14 7.64 -1.18
N ILE A 156 -14.32 6.75 -0.63
CA ILE A 156 -14.35 5.32 -0.98
C ILE A 156 -15.69 4.67 -0.61
N ASN A 157 -16.34 5.08 0.46
CA ASN A 157 -17.65 4.52 0.84
C ASN A 157 -18.76 4.71 -0.21
N ILE A 158 -18.60 5.65 -1.12
CA ILE A 158 -19.57 5.95 -2.20
C ILE A 158 -19.16 5.45 -3.57
N LEU A 159 -17.96 4.86 -3.69
CA LEU A 159 -17.53 4.19 -4.92
C LEU A 159 -18.26 2.85 -5.05
N LYS A 160 -19.03 2.72 -6.13
CA LYS A 160 -19.77 1.50 -6.48
C LYS A 160 -18.95 0.59 -7.39
#